data_a69152655f6c042eff50017ed7ca1574
#
_entry.id   a69152655f6c042eff50017ed7ca1574
#
_cell.length_a   1.000
_cell.length_b   1.000
_cell.length_c   1.000
_cell.angle_alpha   90.00
_cell.angle_beta   90.00
_cell.angle_gamma   90.00
#
_symmetry.space_group_name_H-M   'P 1'
#
loop_
_entity.id
_entity.type
_entity.pdbx_description
1 polymer ?
#
loop_
_entity_poly.entity_id
_entity_poly.type
_entity_poly.pdbx_seq_one_letter_code
_entity_poly.pdbx_strand_id
1 'polypeptide(L)'
;GMEYRAQLLKKQGKELDKQDRYPVITMVLYFGYEYLWNGPISLKERLKIPDGLDNYVNDYKINLYQIAYLPDEQIQQFKSDFRVVAEFFSQKRKQIDYTPSNQKLCHVKEVLQLFSVMTDDNRFEEIYNEELKEEGGVKTMCDVLDRAIEKGKIAGIQEGRNDGIRNMIELCQDFGTTEADAQSQIIMRFHMQEDEAIKYIKTFWRPEKK
;
A
#
# COMPACT_ATOMS: atom_id res chain seq x y z
N GLY A 1 6.32 2.90 27.88
CA GLY A 1 7.66 3.12 28.40
C GLY A 1 7.99 2.30 29.62
N MET A 2 7.46 2.63 30.80
CA MET A 2 7.77 1.89 32.05
C MET A 2 7.23 0.45 32.03
N GLU A 3 6.05 0.23 31.53
CA GLU A 3 5.44 -1.10 31.43
C GLU A 3 6.22 -2.07 30.54
N TYR A 4 6.68 -1.61 29.39
CA TYR A 4 7.50 -2.41 28.48
C TYR A 4 8.84 -2.81 29.13
N ARG A 5 9.48 -1.87 29.82
CA ARG A 5 10.74 -2.18 30.54
C ARG A 5 10.51 -3.12 31.72
N ALA A 6 9.42 -2.93 32.47
CA ALA A 6 9.05 -3.85 33.55
C ALA A 6 8.87 -5.28 33.03
N GLN A 7 8.25 -5.44 31.88
CA GLN A 7 8.09 -6.74 31.20
C GLN A 7 9.44 -7.32 30.74
N LEU A 8 10.32 -6.49 30.17
CA LEU A 8 11.68 -6.90 29.75
C LEU A 8 12.53 -7.37 30.93
N LEU A 9 12.54 -6.60 32.00
CA LEU A 9 13.32 -6.95 33.21
C LEU A 9 12.77 -8.21 33.88
N LYS A 10 11.44 -8.37 33.92
CA LYS A 10 10.80 -9.59 34.41
C LYS A 10 11.16 -10.82 33.58
N LYS A 11 11.24 -10.69 32.25
CA LYS A 11 11.73 -11.75 31.34
C LYS A 11 13.20 -12.10 31.58
N GLN A 12 14.00 -11.15 32.04
CA GLN A 12 15.42 -11.34 32.36
C GLN A 12 15.67 -11.77 33.82
N GLY A 13 14.61 -11.99 34.61
CA GLY A 13 14.73 -12.31 36.03
C GLY A 13 15.28 -11.18 36.89
N LYS A 14 15.20 -9.92 36.42
CA LYS A 14 15.67 -8.74 37.14
C LYS A 14 14.49 -7.96 37.71
N GLU A 15 14.63 -7.46 38.92
CA GLU A 15 13.66 -6.55 39.53
C GLU A 15 13.87 -5.12 38.99
N LEU A 16 12.77 -4.37 38.92
CA LEU A 16 12.79 -2.95 38.56
C LEU A 16 13.29 -2.17 39.76
N ASP A 17 14.42 -1.48 39.63
CA ASP A 17 14.85 -0.54 40.68
C ASP A 17 13.79 0.56 40.82
N LYS A 18 13.20 0.69 41.98
CA LYS A 18 12.17 1.71 42.27
C LYS A 18 12.66 3.14 42.11
N GLN A 19 13.97 3.34 42.07
CA GLN A 19 14.61 4.65 41.87
C GLN A 19 14.85 4.97 40.40
N ASP A 20 14.86 3.96 39.49
CA ASP A 20 15.06 4.11 38.06
C ASP A 20 13.81 4.73 37.38
N ARG A 21 13.80 6.03 37.25
CA ARG A 21 12.77 6.76 36.50
C ARG A 21 13.32 7.16 35.14
N TYR A 22 12.69 6.63 34.08
CA TYR A 22 13.04 6.96 32.72
C TYR A 22 12.05 7.96 32.14
N PRO A 23 12.54 8.93 31.35
CA PRO A 23 11.65 9.86 30.66
C PRO A 23 10.79 9.13 29.64
N VAL A 24 9.54 9.57 29.52
CA VAL A 24 8.68 9.19 28.40
C VAL A 24 8.90 10.20 27.29
N ILE A 25 9.31 9.70 26.14
CA ILE A 25 9.52 10.52 24.93
C ILE A 25 8.38 10.22 23.97
N THR A 26 7.58 11.23 23.62
CA THR A 26 6.54 11.12 22.62
C THR A 26 7.13 11.45 21.26
N MET A 27 7.07 10.51 20.34
CA MET A 27 7.47 10.68 18.94
C MET A 27 6.24 10.55 18.05
N VAL A 28 6.08 11.46 17.11
CA VAL A 28 5.02 11.44 16.09
C VAL A 28 5.68 11.30 14.74
N LEU A 29 5.38 10.23 14.03
CA LEU A 29 5.81 10.00 12.67
C LEU A 29 4.70 10.45 11.73
N TYR A 30 4.94 11.48 10.95
CA TYR A 30 3.99 12.03 9.99
C TYR A 30 4.37 11.56 8.57
N PHE A 31 3.46 10.81 7.94
CA PHE A 31 3.65 10.23 6.61
C PHE A 31 2.99 11.04 5.48
N GLY A 32 2.36 12.17 5.80
CA GLY A 32 1.84 13.07 4.78
C GLY A 32 2.95 13.51 3.82
N TYR A 33 2.70 13.38 2.53
CA TYR A 33 3.67 13.71 1.48
C TYR A 33 3.23 14.87 0.59
N GLU A 34 1.95 15.26 0.65
CA GLU A 34 1.42 16.39 -0.12
C GLU A 34 1.71 17.72 0.58
N TYR A 35 1.57 17.75 1.90
CA TYR A 35 1.70 18.97 2.71
C TYR A 35 2.58 18.71 3.92
N LEU A 36 3.32 19.74 4.32
CA LEU A 36 3.99 19.77 5.61
C LEU A 36 2.96 19.77 6.75
N TRP A 37 3.35 19.24 7.88
CA TRP A 37 2.55 19.35 9.10
C TRP A 37 2.32 20.84 9.45
N ASN A 38 1.09 21.23 9.58
CA ASN A 38 0.69 22.58 9.96
C ASN A 38 -0.11 22.63 11.29
N GLY A 39 -0.24 21.48 11.96
CA GLY A 39 -0.92 21.40 13.23
C GLY A 39 -0.03 21.80 14.41
N PRO A 40 -0.61 21.92 15.61
CA PRO A 40 0.13 22.26 16.81
C PRO A 40 1.14 21.15 17.16
N ILE A 41 2.26 21.55 17.72
CA ILE A 41 3.31 20.64 18.19
C ILE A 41 3.45 20.66 19.73
N SER A 42 2.68 21.50 20.39
CA SER A 42 2.65 21.57 21.84
C SER A 42 1.23 21.66 22.40
N LEU A 43 1.06 21.25 23.64
CA LEU A 43 -0.23 21.32 24.31
C LEU A 43 -0.69 22.77 24.50
N LYS A 44 0.22 23.69 24.82
CA LYS A 44 -0.10 25.09 25.03
C LYS A 44 -0.72 25.74 23.79
N GLU A 45 -0.28 25.37 22.59
CA GLU A 45 -0.85 25.85 21.32
C GLU A 45 -2.34 25.50 21.15
N ARG A 46 -2.86 24.53 21.92
CA ARG A 46 -4.25 24.09 21.91
C ARG A 46 -5.10 24.67 23.05
N LEU A 47 -4.45 25.32 24.00
CA LEU A 47 -5.11 25.84 25.20
C LEU A 47 -5.34 27.34 25.07
N LYS A 48 -6.50 27.80 25.52
CA LYS A 48 -6.75 29.22 25.74
C LYS A 48 -6.30 29.56 27.17
N ILE A 49 -5.06 30.02 27.31
CA ILE A 49 -4.47 30.37 28.60
C ILE A 49 -4.78 31.87 28.86
N PRO A 50 -5.41 32.21 29.99
CA PRO A 50 -5.63 33.60 30.38
C PRO A 50 -4.31 34.33 30.62
N ASP A 51 -4.31 35.65 30.40
CA ASP A 51 -3.15 36.50 30.58
C ASP A 51 -2.55 36.35 32.00
N GLY A 52 -1.23 36.25 32.06
CA GLY A 52 -0.46 36.10 33.28
C GLY A 52 -0.39 34.65 33.83
N LEU A 53 -1.14 33.68 33.29
CA LEU A 53 -1.12 32.29 33.75
C LEU A 53 -0.20 31.36 32.97
N ASP A 54 0.46 31.85 31.90
CA ASP A 54 1.29 31.00 31.03
C ASP A 54 2.39 30.25 31.77
N ASN A 55 3.01 30.86 32.75
CA ASN A 55 4.07 30.28 33.57
C ASN A 55 3.59 29.15 34.53
N TYR A 56 2.29 29.05 34.78
CA TYR A 56 1.69 28.05 35.66
C TYR A 56 1.16 26.83 34.88
N VAL A 57 1.11 26.93 33.55
CA VAL A 57 0.64 25.82 32.71
C VAL A 57 1.85 25.05 32.17
N ASN A 58 1.92 23.77 32.49
CA ASN A 58 2.93 22.89 31.93
C ASN A 58 2.68 22.67 30.43
N ASP A 59 3.76 22.67 29.66
CA ASP A 59 3.72 22.34 28.24
C ASP A 59 4.24 20.93 27.98
N TYR A 60 3.62 20.25 27.02
CA TYR A 60 4.05 18.95 26.52
C TYR A 60 4.21 19.04 25.02
N LYS A 61 5.46 18.93 24.55
CA LYS A 61 5.80 18.97 23.13
C LYS A 61 5.92 17.56 22.57
N ILE A 62 5.45 17.40 21.33
CA ILE A 62 5.71 16.20 20.55
C ILE A 62 7.01 16.37 19.76
N ASN A 63 7.76 15.26 19.59
CA ASN A 63 8.88 15.22 18.68
C ASN A 63 8.34 14.76 17.32
N LEU A 64 8.10 15.72 16.44
CA LEU A 64 7.52 15.48 15.13
C LEU A 64 8.60 15.15 14.11
N TYR A 65 8.44 14.01 13.45
CA TYR A 65 9.27 13.57 12.32
C TYR A 65 8.41 13.47 11.07
N GLN A 66 8.67 14.34 10.11
CA GLN A 66 7.97 14.38 8.82
C GLN A 66 8.72 13.49 7.84
N ILE A 67 8.30 12.23 7.73
CA ILE A 67 9.07 11.16 7.08
C ILE A 67 9.33 11.45 5.60
N ALA A 68 8.32 11.93 4.87
CA ALA A 68 8.46 12.27 3.45
C ALA A 68 9.39 13.46 3.19
N TYR A 69 9.73 14.25 4.22
CA TYR A 69 10.54 15.46 4.13
C TYR A 69 11.92 15.31 4.76
N LEU A 70 12.27 14.09 5.20
CA LEU A 70 13.62 13.83 5.70
C LEU A 70 14.64 14.01 4.59
N PRO A 71 15.83 14.59 4.89
CA PRO A 71 16.95 14.60 3.97
C PRO A 71 17.42 13.19 3.61
N ASP A 72 17.89 13.00 2.38
CA ASP A 72 18.31 11.68 1.89
C ASP A 72 19.43 11.09 2.76
N GLU A 73 20.34 11.92 3.31
CA GLU A 73 21.40 11.49 4.22
C GLU A 73 20.85 10.92 5.54
N GLN A 74 19.73 11.45 6.03
CA GLN A 74 19.08 10.92 7.23
C GLN A 74 18.37 9.60 6.94
N ILE A 75 17.69 9.51 5.77
CA ILE A 75 17.03 8.28 5.33
C ILE A 75 18.07 7.15 5.22
N GLN A 76 19.26 7.44 4.69
CA GLN A 76 20.34 6.47 4.54
C GLN A 76 20.88 5.94 5.90
N GLN A 77 20.66 6.65 6.99
CA GLN A 77 21.09 6.22 8.33
C GLN A 77 20.20 5.15 8.94
N PHE A 78 18.97 4.98 8.46
CA PHE A 78 18.10 3.91 8.94
C PHE A 78 18.65 2.54 8.54
N LYS A 79 18.74 1.64 9.51
CA LYS A 79 19.30 0.28 9.33
C LYS A 79 18.21 -0.80 9.24
N SER A 80 16.95 -0.44 9.50
CA SER A 80 15.80 -1.35 9.47
C SER A 80 15.00 -1.17 8.18
N ASP A 81 13.96 -1.97 8.01
CA ASP A 81 12.99 -1.86 6.91
C ASP A 81 12.33 -0.47 6.84
N PHE A 82 12.40 0.30 7.93
CA PHE A 82 11.92 1.68 7.95
C PHE A 82 12.63 2.60 6.95
N ARG A 83 13.86 2.26 6.56
CA ARG A 83 14.56 2.96 5.47
C ARG A 83 13.77 2.89 4.17
N VAL A 84 13.31 1.69 3.80
CA VAL A 84 12.50 1.48 2.59
C VAL A 84 11.21 2.27 2.64
N VAL A 85 10.57 2.34 3.82
CA VAL A 85 9.38 3.14 4.04
C VAL A 85 9.67 4.63 3.83
N ALA A 86 10.73 5.15 4.41
CA ALA A 86 11.12 6.55 4.29
C ALA A 86 11.52 6.92 2.85
N GLU A 87 12.26 6.06 2.15
CA GLU A 87 12.60 6.22 0.73
C GLU A 87 11.35 6.31 -0.14
N PHE A 88 10.38 5.43 0.06
CA PHE A 88 9.11 5.43 -0.67
C PHE A 88 8.36 6.76 -0.53
N PHE A 89 8.12 7.22 0.71
CA PHE A 89 7.39 8.47 0.94
C PHE A 89 8.15 9.70 0.47
N SER A 90 9.49 9.71 0.59
CA SER A 90 10.32 10.80 0.07
C SER A 90 10.24 10.90 -1.46
N GLN A 91 10.30 9.76 -2.18
CA GLN A 91 10.18 9.74 -3.63
C GLN A 91 8.76 10.11 -4.07
N LYS A 92 7.74 9.62 -3.39
CA LYS A 92 6.34 9.96 -3.65
C LYS A 92 6.09 11.47 -3.53
N ARG A 93 6.64 12.12 -2.49
CA ARG A 93 6.59 13.58 -2.35
C ARG A 93 7.26 14.32 -3.50
N LYS A 94 8.43 13.83 -3.94
CA LYS A 94 9.20 14.43 -5.04
C LYS A 94 8.54 14.20 -6.40
N GLN A 95 7.44 13.44 -6.48
CA GLN A 95 6.76 13.02 -7.71
C GLN A 95 7.70 12.28 -8.68
N ILE A 96 8.63 11.53 -8.12
CA ILE A 96 9.56 10.69 -8.88
C ILE A 96 8.98 9.28 -8.90
N ASP A 97 9.09 8.60 -10.04
CA ASP A 97 8.74 7.19 -10.12
C ASP A 97 9.54 6.40 -9.10
N TYR A 98 8.81 5.64 -8.28
CA TYR A 98 9.44 4.92 -7.19
C TYR A 98 10.45 3.91 -7.71
N THR A 99 11.71 4.13 -7.35
CA THR A 99 12.80 3.21 -7.63
C THR A 99 13.17 2.50 -6.32
N PRO A 100 12.76 1.24 -6.14
CA PRO A 100 13.01 0.52 -4.92
C PRO A 100 14.50 0.21 -4.76
N SER A 101 14.97 0.23 -3.51
CA SER A 101 16.29 -0.28 -3.16
C SER A 101 16.27 -1.82 -3.10
N ASN A 102 17.41 -2.45 -3.40
CA ASN A 102 17.58 -3.92 -3.28
C ASN A 102 17.73 -4.38 -1.82
N GLN A 103 17.36 -3.56 -0.86
CA GLN A 103 17.40 -3.93 0.55
C GLN A 103 16.44 -5.07 0.82
N LYS A 104 16.96 -6.14 1.46
CA LYS A 104 16.11 -7.23 1.96
C LYS A 104 15.24 -6.72 3.09
N LEU A 105 13.96 -7.03 3.02
CA LEU A 105 13.00 -6.76 4.06
C LEU A 105 13.00 -7.93 5.07
N CYS A 106 13.03 -7.57 6.35
CA CYS A 106 12.89 -8.53 7.45
C CYS A 106 11.42 -8.74 7.84
N HIS A 107 10.59 -7.70 7.62
CA HIS A 107 9.17 -7.64 8.03
C HIS A 107 8.31 -7.23 6.83
N VAL A 108 8.32 -8.06 5.78
CA VAL A 108 7.64 -7.77 4.51
C VAL A 108 6.16 -7.46 4.74
N LYS A 109 5.48 -8.28 5.56
CA LYS A 109 4.06 -8.10 5.87
C LYS A 109 3.75 -6.72 6.43
N GLU A 110 4.49 -6.35 7.47
CA GLU A 110 4.27 -5.10 8.20
C GLU A 110 4.55 -3.90 7.31
N VAL A 111 5.55 -3.98 6.44
CA VAL A 111 5.87 -2.93 5.47
C VAL A 111 4.76 -2.79 4.42
N LEU A 112 4.27 -3.89 3.85
CA LEU A 112 3.21 -3.85 2.84
C LEU A 112 1.87 -3.41 3.44
N GLN A 113 1.54 -3.85 4.66
CA GLN A 113 0.37 -3.36 5.39
C GLN A 113 0.46 -1.87 5.68
N LEU A 114 1.63 -1.37 6.09
CA LEU A 114 1.84 0.06 6.30
C LEU A 114 1.61 0.85 5.01
N PHE A 115 2.13 0.39 3.88
CA PHE A 115 1.90 1.04 2.59
C PHE A 115 0.43 1.03 2.21
N SER A 116 -0.25 -0.12 2.32
CA SER A 116 -1.68 -0.22 2.02
C SER A 116 -2.50 0.80 2.81
N VAL A 117 -2.29 0.89 4.12
CA VAL A 117 -3.02 1.83 4.99
C VAL A 117 -2.65 3.29 4.69
N MET A 118 -1.37 3.60 4.49
CA MET A 118 -0.91 4.98 4.32
C MET A 118 -1.16 5.55 2.92
N THR A 119 -1.35 4.70 1.93
CA THR A 119 -1.62 5.14 0.54
C THR A 119 -3.04 4.88 0.10
N ASP A 120 -3.86 4.22 0.93
CA ASP A 120 -5.20 3.73 0.60
C ASP A 120 -5.20 2.83 -0.65
N ASP A 121 -4.16 1.97 -0.75
CA ASP A 121 -3.92 1.10 -1.90
C ASP A 121 -3.82 -0.36 -1.48
N ASN A 122 -4.89 -1.11 -1.68
CA ASN A 122 -5.01 -2.52 -1.28
C ASN A 122 -4.14 -3.48 -2.09
N ARG A 123 -3.56 -3.05 -3.22
CA ARG A 123 -2.70 -3.90 -4.05
C ARG A 123 -1.48 -4.42 -3.28
N PHE A 124 -0.97 -3.65 -2.32
CA PHE A 124 0.13 -4.07 -1.45
C PHE A 124 -0.26 -5.28 -0.58
N GLU A 125 -1.47 -5.29 -0.05
CA GLU A 125 -1.98 -6.38 0.77
C GLU A 125 -2.30 -7.62 -0.07
N GLU A 126 -2.83 -7.46 -1.28
CA GLU A 126 -3.10 -8.55 -2.22
C GLU A 126 -1.82 -9.28 -2.61
N ILE A 127 -0.74 -8.55 -2.91
CA ILE A 127 0.58 -9.13 -3.22
C ILE A 127 1.05 -9.98 -2.05
N TYR A 128 0.94 -9.48 -0.82
CA TYR A 128 1.35 -10.22 0.36
C TYR A 128 0.54 -11.52 0.57
N ASN A 129 -0.78 -11.46 0.45
CA ASN A 129 -1.67 -12.59 0.71
C ASN A 129 -1.49 -13.73 -0.30
N GLU A 130 -1.08 -13.43 -1.53
CA GLU A 130 -0.75 -14.46 -2.54
C GLU A 130 0.61 -15.12 -2.27
N GLU A 131 1.57 -14.34 -1.79
CA GLU A 131 2.94 -14.75 -1.51
C GLU A 131 3.09 -15.77 -0.38
N LEU A 132 2.20 -15.75 0.60
CA LEU A 132 2.18 -16.75 1.68
C LEU A 132 1.98 -18.18 1.17
N LYS A 133 1.62 -18.36 -0.12
CA LYS A 133 1.36 -19.66 -0.75
C LYS A 133 2.56 -20.22 -1.52
N GLU A 134 3.61 -19.44 -1.76
CA GLU A 134 4.76 -19.84 -2.56
C GLU A 134 6.05 -19.96 -1.74
N GLU A 135 6.79 -21.07 -1.91
CA GLU A 135 8.16 -21.21 -1.40
C GLU A 135 9.08 -20.24 -2.13
N GLY A 136 9.60 -19.25 -1.41
CA GLY A 136 10.56 -18.29 -1.95
C GLY A 136 10.13 -16.82 -1.98
N GLY A 137 8.95 -16.52 -1.46
CA GLY A 137 8.28 -15.23 -1.35
C GLY A 137 9.07 -13.92 -1.54
N VAL A 138 8.37 -12.81 -1.58
CA VAL A 138 8.94 -11.46 -1.70
C VAL A 138 9.98 -11.20 -0.62
N LYS A 139 11.17 -10.75 -1.03
CA LYS A 139 12.28 -10.43 -0.13
C LYS A 139 12.69 -8.96 -0.19
N THR A 140 12.35 -8.28 -1.27
CA THR A 140 12.70 -6.88 -1.51
C THR A 140 11.51 -6.11 -2.07
N MET A 141 11.57 -4.79 -2.04
CA MET A 141 10.55 -3.96 -2.73
C MET A 141 10.64 -4.06 -4.26
N CYS A 142 11.78 -4.48 -4.82
CA CYS A 142 11.89 -4.80 -6.25
C CYS A 142 10.96 -5.97 -6.59
N ASP A 143 11.01 -7.06 -5.80
CA ASP A 143 10.13 -8.21 -6.01
C ASP A 143 8.65 -7.82 -5.95
N VAL A 144 8.28 -6.94 -5.01
CA VAL A 144 6.90 -6.41 -4.90
C VAL A 144 6.48 -5.68 -6.17
N LEU A 145 7.36 -4.80 -6.66
CA LEU A 145 7.07 -3.99 -7.84
C LEU A 145 6.97 -4.84 -9.11
N ASP A 146 7.90 -5.77 -9.31
CA ASP A 146 7.90 -6.68 -10.46
C ASP A 146 6.60 -7.49 -10.53
N ARG A 147 6.12 -7.98 -9.41
CA ARG A 147 4.84 -8.71 -9.35
C ARG A 147 3.63 -7.82 -9.55
N ALA A 148 3.64 -6.59 -9.02
CA ALA A 148 2.57 -5.63 -9.28
C ALA A 148 2.47 -5.30 -10.78
N ILE A 149 3.61 -5.13 -11.46
CA ILE A 149 3.68 -4.90 -12.89
C ILE A 149 3.15 -6.11 -13.67
N GLU A 150 3.60 -7.31 -13.32
CA GLU A 150 3.16 -8.53 -14.01
C GLU A 150 1.66 -8.77 -13.84
N LYS A 151 1.10 -8.58 -12.63
CA LYS A 151 -0.36 -8.62 -12.41
C LYS A 151 -1.11 -7.60 -13.24
N GLY A 152 -0.63 -6.36 -13.25
CA GLY A 152 -1.24 -5.30 -14.06
C GLY A 152 -1.24 -5.64 -15.55
N LYS A 153 -0.14 -6.22 -16.05
CA LYS A 153 -0.01 -6.67 -17.42
C LYS A 153 -0.98 -7.80 -17.74
N ILE A 154 -1.07 -8.81 -16.88
CA ILE A 154 -2.00 -9.95 -17.06
C ILE A 154 -3.45 -9.43 -17.05
N ALA A 155 -3.81 -8.58 -16.08
CA ALA A 155 -5.14 -8.00 -15.99
C ALA A 155 -5.49 -7.17 -17.25
N GLY A 156 -4.56 -6.33 -17.71
CA GLY A 156 -4.77 -5.51 -18.92
C GLY A 156 -4.90 -6.35 -20.19
N ILE A 157 -4.14 -7.44 -20.33
CA ILE A 157 -4.28 -8.38 -21.46
C ILE A 157 -5.65 -9.05 -21.42
N GLN A 158 -6.11 -9.47 -20.22
CA GLN A 158 -7.41 -10.13 -20.07
C GLN A 158 -8.57 -9.16 -20.35
N GLU A 159 -8.48 -7.93 -19.86
CA GLU A 159 -9.46 -6.88 -20.11
C GLU A 159 -9.54 -6.57 -21.61
N GLY A 160 -8.41 -6.32 -22.24
CA GLY A 160 -8.35 -6.08 -23.70
C GLY A 160 -8.89 -7.26 -24.52
N ARG A 161 -8.63 -8.51 -24.09
CA ARG A 161 -9.22 -9.70 -24.71
C ARG A 161 -10.74 -9.72 -24.57
N ASN A 162 -11.25 -9.45 -23.37
CA ASN A 162 -12.69 -9.43 -23.10
C ASN A 162 -13.43 -8.34 -23.91
N ASP A 163 -12.81 -7.15 -23.99
CA ASP A 163 -13.34 -6.05 -24.80
C ASP A 163 -13.32 -6.39 -26.30
N GLY A 164 -12.26 -7.04 -26.78
CA GLY A 164 -12.17 -7.51 -28.15
C GLY A 164 -13.27 -8.53 -28.49
N ILE A 165 -13.53 -9.48 -27.59
CA ILE A 165 -14.60 -10.48 -27.75
C ILE A 165 -15.98 -9.80 -27.74
N ARG A 166 -16.21 -8.90 -26.76
CA ARG A 166 -17.46 -8.11 -26.70
C ARG A 166 -17.72 -7.37 -28.00
N ASN A 167 -16.76 -6.57 -28.45
CA ASN A 167 -16.89 -5.79 -29.68
C ASN A 167 -17.16 -6.68 -30.89
N MET A 168 -16.53 -7.85 -30.96
CA MET A 168 -16.78 -8.81 -32.03
C MET A 168 -18.20 -9.35 -32.02
N ILE A 169 -18.73 -9.70 -30.83
CA ILE A 169 -20.11 -10.19 -30.69
C ILE A 169 -21.11 -9.09 -31.07
N GLU A 170 -20.91 -7.87 -30.58
CA GLU A 170 -21.75 -6.72 -30.90
C GLU A 170 -21.75 -6.42 -32.41
N LEU A 171 -20.58 -6.48 -33.03
CA LEU A 171 -20.43 -6.29 -34.47
C LEU A 171 -21.16 -7.38 -35.26
N CYS A 172 -21.06 -8.65 -34.87
CA CYS A 172 -21.81 -9.75 -35.48
C CYS A 172 -23.32 -9.53 -35.41
N GLN A 173 -23.83 -9.06 -34.26
CA GLN A 173 -25.25 -8.70 -34.12
C GLN A 173 -25.66 -7.54 -35.02
N ASP A 174 -24.86 -6.48 -35.07
CA ASP A 174 -25.15 -5.30 -35.87
C ASP A 174 -25.21 -5.63 -37.39
N PHE A 175 -24.44 -6.64 -37.83
CA PHE A 175 -24.47 -7.16 -39.19
C PHE A 175 -25.56 -8.23 -39.40
N GLY A 176 -26.36 -8.55 -38.40
CA GLY A 176 -27.46 -9.52 -38.52
C GLY A 176 -27.02 -10.97 -38.64
N THR A 177 -25.81 -11.32 -38.18
CA THR A 177 -25.34 -12.72 -38.13
C THR A 177 -26.06 -13.48 -37.01
N THR A 178 -26.13 -14.79 -37.11
CA THR A 178 -26.73 -15.64 -36.08
C THR A 178 -25.84 -15.78 -34.87
N GLU A 179 -26.43 -16.10 -33.71
CA GLU A 179 -25.71 -16.39 -32.48
C GLU A 179 -24.65 -17.51 -32.66
N ALA A 180 -25.02 -18.56 -33.41
CA ALA A 180 -24.12 -19.68 -33.74
C ALA A 180 -22.93 -19.27 -34.60
N ASP A 181 -23.17 -18.37 -35.58
CA ASP A 181 -22.08 -17.84 -36.41
C ASP A 181 -21.15 -16.94 -35.62
N ALA A 182 -21.69 -16.07 -34.76
CA ALA A 182 -20.90 -15.24 -33.87
C ALA A 182 -20.04 -16.08 -32.92
N GLN A 183 -20.61 -17.15 -32.34
CA GLN A 183 -19.88 -18.12 -31.52
C GLN A 183 -18.73 -18.75 -32.30
N SER A 184 -18.97 -19.20 -33.51
CA SER A 184 -17.93 -19.79 -34.37
C SER A 184 -16.81 -18.80 -34.68
N GLN A 185 -17.13 -17.53 -34.92
CA GLN A 185 -16.15 -16.47 -35.20
C GLN A 185 -15.25 -16.17 -33.99
N ILE A 186 -15.82 -16.07 -32.77
CA ILE A 186 -15.02 -15.81 -31.59
C ILE A 186 -14.14 -17.01 -31.22
N ILE A 187 -14.60 -18.26 -31.39
CA ILE A 187 -13.79 -19.47 -31.21
C ILE A 187 -12.56 -19.40 -32.12
N MET A 188 -12.77 -19.15 -33.42
CA MET A 188 -11.71 -19.15 -34.42
C MET A 188 -10.70 -18.01 -34.17
N ARG A 189 -11.16 -16.78 -33.89
CA ARG A 189 -10.29 -15.60 -33.79
C ARG A 189 -9.56 -15.49 -32.46
N PHE A 190 -10.17 -15.91 -31.37
CA PHE A 190 -9.60 -15.83 -30.03
C PHE A 190 -9.05 -17.16 -29.53
N HIS A 191 -9.07 -18.22 -30.38
CA HIS A 191 -8.54 -19.55 -30.08
C HIS A 191 -9.04 -20.11 -28.73
N MET A 192 -10.36 -19.94 -28.45
CA MET A 192 -10.97 -20.37 -27.22
C MET A 192 -11.74 -21.68 -27.35
N GLN A 193 -12.04 -22.32 -26.24
CA GLN A 193 -12.86 -23.52 -26.21
C GLN A 193 -14.34 -23.16 -26.37
N GLU A 194 -15.13 -24.12 -26.85
CA GLU A 194 -16.56 -23.94 -27.10
C GLU A 194 -17.35 -23.52 -25.83
N ASP A 195 -17.05 -24.13 -24.68
CA ASP A 195 -17.67 -23.80 -23.40
C ASP A 195 -17.40 -22.34 -22.95
N GLU A 196 -16.21 -21.82 -23.27
CA GLU A 196 -15.84 -20.45 -23.00
C GLU A 196 -16.61 -19.49 -23.92
N ALA A 197 -16.68 -19.82 -25.19
CA ALA A 197 -17.41 -19.03 -26.18
C ALA A 197 -18.92 -18.93 -25.86
N ILE A 198 -19.54 -20.01 -25.41
CA ILE A 198 -20.92 -20.02 -24.95
C ILE A 198 -21.15 -19.04 -23.81
N LYS A 199 -20.21 -18.93 -22.86
CA LYS A 199 -20.32 -17.97 -21.74
C LYS A 199 -20.27 -16.53 -22.24
N TYR A 200 -19.35 -16.23 -23.14
CA TYR A 200 -19.25 -14.89 -23.72
C TYR A 200 -20.48 -14.50 -24.51
N ILE A 201 -21.02 -15.40 -25.35
CA ILE A 201 -22.25 -15.17 -26.10
C ILE A 201 -23.40 -14.89 -25.13
N LYS A 202 -23.61 -15.73 -24.11
CA LYS A 202 -24.66 -15.51 -23.10
C LYS A 202 -24.53 -14.18 -22.36
N THR A 203 -23.30 -13.69 -22.20
CA THR A 203 -23.04 -12.46 -21.46
C THR A 203 -23.25 -11.21 -22.31
N PHE A 204 -22.85 -11.24 -23.58
CA PHE A 204 -22.79 -10.05 -24.42
C PHE A 204 -23.80 -10.02 -25.56
N TRP A 205 -24.44 -11.15 -25.87
CA TRP A 205 -25.50 -11.17 -26.90
C TRP A 205 -26.71 -10.40 -26.39
N ARG A 206 -27.12 -9.37 -27.11
CA ARG A 206 -28.29 -8.55 -26.74
C ARG A 206 -29.55 -9.29 -27.14
N PRO A 207 -30.58 -9.40 -26.26
CA PRO A 207 -31.87 -9.98 -26.66
C PRO A 207 -32.51 -9.09 -27.72
N GLU A 208 -33.13 -9.70 -28.73
CA GLU A 208 -33.87 -8.96 -29.74
C GLU A 208 -34.90 -8.03 -29.07
N LYS A 209 -34.84 -6.74 -29.42
CA LYS A 209 -35.89 -5.80 -29.00
C LYS A 209 -37.15 -6.21 -29.73
N LYS A 210 -38.12 -6.75 -28.96
CA LYS A 210 -39.48 -6.96 -29.44
C LYS A 210 -40.16 -5.64 -29.74
#